data_edd4efd1d15323e4d788fe9215e9752d
#
_entry.id   edd4efd1d15323e4d788fe9215e9752d
#
_cell.length_a   1.000
_cell.length_b   1.000
_cell.length_c   1.000
_cell.angle_alpha   90.00
_cell.angle_beta   90.00
_cell.angle_gamma   90.00
#
_symmetry.space_group_name_H-M   'P 1'
#
loop_
_entity.id
_entity.type
_entity.pdbx_description
1 polymer ?
#
loop_
_entity_poly.entity_id
_entity_poly.type
_entity_poly.pdbx_seq_one_letter_code
_entity_poly.pdbx_strand_id
1 'polypeptide(L)'
;MSQNPEARYRLVNARTGEVLADSLHGAFDSASRRKGLLGRESMGEGQALIIAPTNAIHTWFMKFEIDVVFTSKAGLIVKMSQSLKPWRMFAALRGYAAIELPAGRLAATNTIRGDRLRIEVY
;
A
#
# COMPACT_ATOMS: atom_id res chain seq x y z
N MET A 1 -14.51 -13.26 -12.21
CA MET A 1 -13.29 -13.24 -13.00
C MET A 1 -12.43 -14.43 -12.60
N SER A 2 -12.06 -15.26 -13.54
CA SER A 2 -11.16 -16.36 -13.24
C SER A 2 -9.75 -15.82 -13.05
N GLN A 3 -9.07 -16.31 -12.04
CA GLN A 3 -7.69 -15.97 -11.80
C GLN A 3 -6.81 -17.17 -12.15
N ASN A 4 -5.74 -16.89 -12.86
CA ASN A 4 -4.69 -17.88 -13.03
C ASN A 4 -3.94 -18.01 -11.71
N PRO A 5 -3.97 -19.18 -11.02
CA PRO A 5 -3.29 -19.33 -9.73
C PRO A 5 -1.78 -19.15 -9.81
N GLU A 6 -1.20 -19.22 -11.01
CA GLU A 6 0.22 -18.98 -11.23
C GLU A 6 0.52 -17.52 -11.55
N ALA A 7 -0.51 -16.68 -11.76
CA ALA A 7 -0.31 -15.28 -12.08
C ALA A 7 0.28 -14.55 -10.87
N ARG A 8 1.29 -13.75 -11.14
CA ARG A 8 1.91 -12.89 -10.16
C ARG A 8 1.60 -11.44 -10.47
N TYR A 9 1.50 -10.64 -9.43
CA TYR A 9 1.16 -9.24 -9.54
C TYR A 9 2.24 -8.41 -8.87
N ARG A 10 2.58 -7.30 -9.51
CA ARG A 10 3.50 -6.34 -8.93
C ARG A 10 2.93 -4.93 -9.03
N LEU A 11 3.32 -4.09 -8.09
CA LEU A 11 2.93 -2.69 -8.03
C LEU A 11 4.05 -1.85 -8.64
N VAL A 12 3.72 -1.06 -9.66
CA VAL A 12 4.70 -0.31 -10.43
C VAL A 12 4.33 1.16 -10.46
N ASN A 13 5.33 2.01 -10.33
CA ASN A 13 5.19 3.45 -10.54
C ASN A 13 5.27 3.74 -12.03
N ALA A 14 4.18 4.24 -12.61
CA ALA A 14 4.10 4.47 -14.05
C ALA A 14 5.09 5.54 -14.55
N ARG A 15 5.43 6.53 -13.71
CA ARG A 15 6.37 7.58 -14.10
C ARG A 15 7.81 7.09 -14.13
N THR A 16 8.22 6.33 -13.13
CA THR A 16 9.62 5.91 -12.97
C THR A 16 9.91 4.53 -13.56
N GLY A 17 8.88 3.69 -13.74
CA GLY A 17 9.05 2.29 -14.08
C GLY A 17 9.51 1.42 -12.92
N GLU A 18 9.72 2.00 -11.74
CA GLU A 18 10.21 1.29 -10.56
C GLU A 18 9.11 0.38 -9.99
N VAL A 19 9.52 -0.79 -9.54
CA VAL A 19 8.63 -1.75 -8.86
C VAL A 19 8.65 -1.46 -7.37
N LEU A 20 7.47 -1.12 -6.81
CA LEU A 20 7.33 -0.87 -5.38
C LEU A 20 7.19 -2.17 -4.60
N ALA A 21 6.50 -3.14 -5.17
CA ALA A 21 6.25 -4.43 -4.52
C ALA A 21 5.96 -5.50 -5.56
N ASP A 22 6.36 -6.74 -5.27
CA ASP A 22 6.11 -7.90 -6.11
C ASP A 22 5.33 -9.01 -5.40
N SER A 23 4.96 -8.78 -4.15
CA SER A 23 4.11 -9.66 -3.37
C SER A 23 2.96 -8.84 -2.79
N LEU A 24 1.83 -8.85 -3.49
CA LEU A 24 0.69 -8.01 -3.15
C LEU A 24 -0.36 -8.82 -2.39
N HIS A 25 -0.86 -8.23 -1.31
CA HIS A 25 -1.96 -8.77 -0.52
C HIS A 25 -3.11 -7.76 -0.51
N GLY A 26 -4.33 -8.24 -0.70
CA GLY A 26 -5.51 -7.42 -0.70
C GLY A 26 -6.32 -7.57 0.57
N ALA A 27 -6.84 -6.46 1.08
CA ALA A 27 -7.77 -6.41 2.20
C ALA A 27 -9.01 -5.65 1.72
N PHE A 28 -9.99 -6.38 1.18
CA PHE A 28 -11.15 -5.79 0.50
C PHE A 28 -12.47 -6.03 1.21
N ASP A 29 -12.51 -6.91 2.20
CA ASP A 29 -13.68 -7.07 3.07
C ASP A 29 -13.48 -6.37 4.41
N SER A 30 -14.56 -6.22 5.17
CA SER A 30 -14.52 -5.47 6.43
C SER A 30 -13.58 -6.06 7.47
N ALA A 31 -13.50 -7.38 7.56
CA ALA A 31 -12.66 -8.05 8.55
C ALA A 31 -11.18 -7.89 8.22
N SER A 32 -10.79 -8.15 6.97
CA SER A 32 -9.39 -8.00 6.56
C SER A 32 -8.93 -6.55 6.56
N ARG A 33 -9.81 -5.59 6.23
CA ARG A 33 -9.47 -4.17 6.34
C ARG A 33 -9.19 -3.76 7.79
N ARG A 34 -9.99 -4.26 8.74
CA ARG A 34 -9.76 -3.98 10.16
C ARG A 34 -8.50 -4.61 10.69
N LYS A 35 -8.17 -5.81 10.24
CA LYS A 35 -6.96 -6.50 10.66
C LYS A 35 -5.70 -5.79 10.14
N GLY A 36 -5.68 -5.44 8.85
CA GLY A 36 -4.50 -4.83 8.23
C GLY A 36 -3.23 -5.58 8.58
N LEU A 37 -2.24 -4.89 9.12
CA LEU A 37 -0.95 -5.46 9.54
C LEU A 37 -0.89 -5.79 11.03
N LEU A 38 -2.02 -5.76 11.74
CA LEU A 38 -2.04 -6.05 13.18
C LEU A 38 -1.53 -7.46 13.46
N GLY A 39 -0.73 -7.59 14.50
CA GLY A 39 -0.15 -8.86 14.91
C GLY A 39 1.11 -9.26 14.15
N ARG A 40 1.50 -8.55 13.14
CA ARG A 40 2.75 -8.83 12.41
C ARG A 40 3.92 -8.16 13.08
N GLU A 41 5.09 -8.80 12.99
CA GLU A 41 6.35 -8.28 13.56
C GLU A 41 7.08 -7.37 12.57
N SER A 42 6.86 -7.58 11.27
CA SER A 42 7.56 -6.84 10.22
C SER A 42 6.86 -7.01 8.89
N MET A 43 7.35 -6.29 7.91
CA MET A 43 6.91 -6.37 6.53
C MET A 43 8.13 -6.51 5.64
N GLY A 44 8.15 -7.53 4.77
CA GLY A 44 9.27 -7.79 3.87
C GLY A 44 9.37 -6.75 2.75
N GLU A 45 10.57 -6.59 2.19
CA GLU A 45 10.86 -5.55 1.20
C GLU A 45 9.95 -5.57 -0.02
N GLY A 46 9.59 -6.74 -0.51
CA GLY A 46 8.75 -6.88 -1.69
C GLY A 46 7.26 -6.90 -1.42
N GLN A 47 6.85 -6.73 -0.17
CA GLN A 47 5.45 -6.86 0.21
C GLN A 47 4.71 -5.53 0.12
N ALA A 48 3.42 -5.61 -0.20
CA ALA A 48 2.48 -4.51 -0.08
C ALA A 48 1.13 -5.03 0.36
N LEU A 49 0.45 -4.28 1.22
CA LEU A 49 -0.93 -4.52 1.58
C LEU A 49 -1.80 -3.43 0.98
N ILE A 50 -2.76 -3.83 0.16
CA ILE A 50 -3.71 -2.91 -0.47
C ILE A 50 -5.05 -3.02 0.23
N ILE A 51 -5.48 -1.93 0.84
CA ILE A 51 -6.74 -1.84 1.58
C ILE A 51 -7.69 -0.97 0.78
N ALA A 52 -8.83 -1.53 0.37
CA ALA A 52 -9.82 -0.79 -0.41
C ALA A 52 -11.23 -1.36 -0.19
N PRO A 53 -12.26 -0.54 -0.20
CA PRO A 53 -12.18 0.92 -0.18
C PRO A 53 -11.81 1.44 1.22
N THR A 54 -10.99 2.47 1.27
CA THR A 54 -10.71 3.17 2.52
C THR A 54 -10.13 4.56 2.23
N ASN A 55 -10.37 5.51 3.12
CA ASN A 55 -9.75 6.82 3.08
C ASN A 55 -9.06 7.17 4.40
N ALA A 56 -8.93 6.19 5.30
CA ALA A 56 -8.25 6.38 6.57
C ALA A 56 -7.69 5.05 7.05
N ILE A 57 -6.50 5.11 7.64
CA ILE A 57 -5.88 3.96 8.32
C ILE A 57 -5.36 4.41 9.68
N HIS A 58 -5.13 3.46 10.55
CA HIS A 58 -4.41 3.70 11.79
C HIS A 58 -3.32 2.65 11.95
N THR A 59 -2.29 3.01 12.69
CA THR A 59 -1.17 2.12 13.03
C THR A 59 -1.17 1.75 14.50
N TRP A 60 -2.33 1.81 15.17
CA TRP A 60 -2.48 1.43 16.56
C TRP A 60 -2.11 -0.04 16.74
N PHE A 61 -1.34 -0.33 17.77
CA PHE A 61 -0.87 -1.68 18.11
C PHE A 61 0.11 -2.28 17.10
N MET A 62 0.55 -1.52 16.11
CA MET A 62 1.60 -1.98 15.19
C MET A 62 2.95 -1.93 15.89
N LYS A 63 3.88 -2.76 15.43
CA LYS A 63 5.20 -2.95 16.04
C LYS A 63 6.34 -2.37 15.20
N PHE A 64 6.03 -1.76 14.04
CA PHE A 64 7.04 -1.27 13.11
C PHE A 64 6.48 -0.10 12.31
N GLU A 65 7.38 0.71 11.76
CA GLU A 65 7.03 1.81 10.87
C GLU A 65 6.72 1.30 9.48
N ILE A 66 5.85 2.01 8.75
CA ILE A 66 5.49 1.69 7.38
C ILE A 66 5.46 2.96 6.53
N ASP A 67 5.63 2.79 5.22
CA ASP A 67 5.25 3.79 4.25
C ASP A 67 3.79 3.58 3.86
N VAL A 68 3.03 4.65 3.69
CA VAL A 68 1.62 4.58 3.31
C VAL A 68 1.35 5.52 2.16
N VAL A 69 0.59 5.03 1.18
CA VAL A 69 0.11 5.82 0.05
C VAL A 69 -1.41 5.71 0.00
N PHE A 70 -2.10 6.84 -0.13
CA PHE A 70 -3.50 6.83 -0.54
C PHE A 70 -3.60 7.13 -2.02
N THR A 71 -4.38 6.31 -2.72
CA THR A 71 -4.62 6.49 -4.15
C THR A 71 -6.10 6.69 -4.45
N SER A 72 -6.38 7.32 -5.59
CA SER A 72 -7.70 7.29 -6.21
C SER A 72 -7.97 5.90 -6.80
N LYS A 73 -9.19 5.67 -7.29
CA LYS A 73 -9.53 4.42 -8.00
C LYS A 73 -8.61 4.17 -9.20
N ALA A 74 -8.14 5.22 -9.84
CA ALA A 74 -7.28 5.13 -11.01
C ALA A 74 -5.79 4.99 -10.65
N GLY A 75 -5.46 4.89 -9.36
CA GLY A 75 -4.10 4.69 -8.91
C GLY A 75 -3.28 5.96 -8.73
N LEU A 76 -3.90 7.14 -8.83
CA LEU A 76 -3.21 8.41 -8.63
C LEU A 76 -2.93 8.62 -7.14
N ILE A 77 -1.66 8.86 -6.79
CA ILE A 77 -1.28 9.13 -5.41
C ILE A 77 -1.77 10.51 -5.00
N VAL A 78 -2.70 10.54 -4.06
CA VAL A 78 -3.29 11.79 -3.55
C VAL A 78 -2.67 12.24 -2.24
N LYS A 79 -2.11 11.31 -1.47
CA LYS A 79 -1.43 11.61 -0.20
C LYS A 79 -0.51 10.45 0.15
N MET A 80 0.61 10.75 0.80
CA MET A 80 1.54 9.72 1.25
C MET A 80 2.25 10.14 2.52
N SER A 81 2.72 9.16 3.27
CA SER A 81 3.55 9.35 4.46
C SER A 81 4.67 8.35 4.46
N GLN A 82 5.88 8.82 4.69
CA GLN A 82 7.05 7.96 4.82
C GLN A 82 7.30 7.68 6.30
N SER A 83 7.65 6.44 6.60
CA SER A 83 8.02 5.99 7.95
C SER A 83 6.98 6.40 9.00
N LEU A 84 5.72 6.09 8.72
CA LEU A 84 4.63 6.35 9.65
C LEU A 84 4.79 5.45 10.86
N LYS A 85 4.90 6.05 12.04
CA LYS A 85 5.13 5.33 13.28
C LYS A 85 3.87 4.62 13.76
N PRO A 86 4.02 3.60 14.64
CA PRO A 86 2.88 3.06 15.37
C PRO A 86 2.10 4.14 16.13
N TRP A 87 0.84 3.88 16.42
CA TRP A 87 -0.05 4.76 17.19
C TRP A 87 -0.38 6.07 16.48
N ARG A 88 -0.51 6.03 15.16
CA ARG A 88 -0.89 7.19 14.36
C ARG A 88 -2.17 6.91 13.59
N MET A 89 -2.88 7.97 13.26
CA MET A 89 -3.92 7.97 12.24
C MET A 89 -3.43 8.71 11.01
N PHE A 90 -3.86 8.25 9.84
CA PHE A 90 -3.52 8.87 8.57
C PHE A 90 -4.71 8.75 7.63
N ALA A 91 -5.17 9.88 7.10
CA ALA A 91 -6.39 9.93 6.30
C ALA A 91 -6.22 10.84 5.09
N ALA A 92 -6.97 10.54 4.03
CA ALA A 92 -7.02 11.35 2.83
C ALA A 92 -8.46 11.37 2.31
N LEU A 93 -9.10 12.54 2.32
CA LEU A 93 -10.50 12.69 1.90
C LEU A 93 -10.77 12.14 0.51
N ARG A 94 -9.81 12.27 -0.41
CA ARG A 94 -9.94 11.79 -1.79
C ARG A 94 -9.37 10.39 -2.00
N GLY A 95 -9.00 9.72 -0.92
CA GLY A 95 -8.47 8.37 -0.98
C GLY A 95 -9.57 7.36 -1.26
N TYR A 96 -9.23 6.38 -2.08
CA TYR A 96 -10.05 5.20 -2.32
C TYR A 96 -9.37 3.95 -1.80
N ALA A 97 -8.06 3.87 -1.94
CA ALA A 97 -7.25 2.76 -1.47
C ALA A 97 -6.07 3.27 -0.66
N ALA A 98 -5.70 2.53 0.36
CA ALA A 98 -4.45 2.71 1.09
C ALA A 98 -3.51 1.57 0.73
N ILE A 99 -2.27 1.91 0.41
CA ILE A 99 -1.24 0.90 0.13
C ILE A 99 -0.17 1.05 1.20
N GLU A 100 0.02 -0.01 1.97
CA GLU A 100 1.02 -0.07 3.02
C GLU A 100 2.25 -0.82 2.51
N LEU A 101 3.41 -0.23 2.70
CA LEU A 101 4.70 -0.70 2.20
C LEU A 101 5.71 -0.71 3.35
N PRO A 102 6.80 -1.47 3.23
CA PRO A 102 7.89 -1.35 4.20
C PRO A 102 8.44 0.07 4.23
N ALA A 103 8.81 0.54 5.40
CA ALA A 103 9.40 1.87 5.57
C ALA A 103 10.62 2.04 4.66
N GLY A 104 10.70 3.17 3.98
CA GLY A 104 11.79 3.49 3.06
C GLY A 104 11.52 3.11 1.61
N ARG A 105 10.46 2.39 1.32
CA ARG A 105 10.20 1.92 -0.04
C ARG A 105 9.84 3.04 -1.00
N LEU A 106 9.11 4.04 -0.54
CA LEU A 106 8.76 5.20 -1.38
C LEU A 106 10.01 5.99 -1.79
N ALA A 107 10.91 6.24 -0.85
CA ALA A 107 12.17 6.93 -1.15
C ALA A 107 13.05 6.12 -2.09
N ALA A 108 13.18 4.81 -1.84
CA ALA A 108 14.01 3.93 -2.66
C ALA A 108 13.54 3.84 -4.11
N THR A 109 12.25 4.05 -4.36
CA THR A 109 11.67 3.99 -5.71
C THR A 109 11.38 5.36 -6.29
N ASN A 110 11.84 6.42 -5.64
CA ASN A 110 11.63 7.82 -6.09
C ASN A 110 10.15 8.14 -6.34
N THR A 111 9.29 7.56 -5.53
CA THR A 111 7.84 7.75 -5.66
C THR A 111 7.43 9.02 -4.93
N ILE A 112 6.66 9.86 -5.61
CA ILE A 112 6.18 11.14 -5.08
C ILE A 112 4.66 11.27 -5.27
N ARG A 113 4.07 12.18 -4.50
CA ARG A 113 2.65 12.54 -4.65
C ARG A 113 2.40 13.00 -6.07
N GLY A 114 1.28 12.57 -6.65
CA GLY A 114 0.92 12.84 -8.03
C GLY A 114 1.35 11.75 -9.01
N ASP A 115 2.21 10.84 -8.57
CA ASP A 115 2.55 9.68 -9.40
C ASP A 115 1.35 8.75 -9.51
N ARG A 116 1.32 7.97 -10.60
CA ARG A 116 0.31 6.95 -10.81
C ARG A 116 0.94 5.58 -10.57
N LEU A 117 0.27 4.79 -9.74
CA LEU A 117 0.64 3.40 -9.51
C LEU A 117 -0.28 2.50 -10.33
N ARG A 118 0.27 1.41 -10.83
CA ARG A 118 -0.50 0.39 -11.54
C ARG A 118 -0.09 -0.98 -11.07
N ILE A 119 -1.00 -1.94 -11.21
CA ILE A 119 -0.74 -3.35 -10.93
C ILE A 119 -0.51 -4.04 -12.25
N GLU A 120 0.62 -4.71 -12.37
CA GLU A 120 0.99 -5.50 -13.55
C GLU A 120 1.00 -6.98 -13.21
N VAL A 121 0.58 -7.78 -14.18
CA VAL A 121 0.72 -9.25 -14.13
C VAL A 121 2.08 -9.62 -14.73
N TYR A 122 2.76 -10.55 -14.11
CA TYR A 122 4.04 -11.02 -14.64
C TYR A 122 4.31 -12.49 -14.33
#